data_4f1de7c5f216204bc58aeb83bf94c37d
#
_entry.id   4f1de7c5f216204bc58aeb83bf94c37d
#
_cell.length_a   1.000
_cell.length_b   1.000
_cell.length_c   1.000
_cell.angle_alpha   90.00
_cell.angle_beta   90.00
_cell.angle_gamma   90.00
#
_symmetry.space_group_name_H-M   'P 1'
#
loop_
_entity.id
_entity.type
_entity.pdbx_description
1 polymer ?
#
loop_
_entity_poly.entity_id
_entity_poly.type
_entity_poly.pdbx_seq_one_letter_code
_entity_poly.pdbx_strand_id
1 'polypeptide(L)'
;MLKTDFKWQLINDSITEGDKKALTDFINTPNQRFTQGKKVREFEEAWSKWEGVKYSTFVNSGASANYIMASIMKEQKGAGEVIVSPLGWVSDVSPLVNLGFTPVFVDVSMETMSITLDNIKNAVTDKTVGVCLVHVLGFNAINGELVKFCKDNDLFLIEDCCESHGATYNDGKIGTLGDVSNFSFYFGHHITTIEGGMVCTNDDDIHQLARAFRSHGLTRELSQEVQEEYQTKYPDINPLFTFAVPGYNVRSTELNAVLGLEQLKRLDYNIWNRQDNFRVWVSCLDPVKYQTYFQEEGSSNFSMPLIVLDDNKELFDRVCNLLDKEDVEYRVGTAGGGNQARQPYLEKYEFRMHDLTNVNYIQEYGLYVGNHPELDKDGIILLCEQLNSL
;
A
#
# COMPACT_ATOMS: atom_id res chain seq x y z
N MET A 1 3.10 0.00 28.20
CA MET A 1 3.30 -0.97 27.12
C MET A 1 1.97 -1.07 26.39
N LEU A 2 1.99 -1.12 25.07
CA LEU A 2 0.78 -1.41 24.31
C LEU A 2 0.38 -2.87 24.59
N LYS A 3 -0.92 -3.14 24.72
CA LYS A 3 -1.46 -4.50 24.82
C LYS A 3 -1.18 -5.24 23.52
N THR A 4 -0.77 -6.49 23.58
CA THR A 4 -0.38 -7.30 22.40
C THR A 4 -1.12 -8.62 22.29
N ASP A 5 -2.00 -8.93 23.26
CA ASP A 5 -2.70 -10.21 23.41
C ASP A 5 -4.22 -10.01 23.39
N PHE A 6 -4.72 -9.36 22.33
CA PHE A 6 -6.15 -9.21 22.08
C PHE A 6 -6.79 -10.54 21.67
N LYS A 7 -8.05 -10.74 22.05
CA LYS A 7 -8.87 -11.88 21.61
C LYS A 7 -9.17 -11.80 20.10
N TRP A 8 -9.39 -10.58 19.59
CA TRP A 8 -9.51 -10.29 18.18
C TRP A 8 -8.46 -9.24 17.80
N GLN A 9 -7.40 -9.68 17.16
CA GLN A 9 -6.26 -8.85 16.78
C GLN A 9 -6.51 -8.15 15.44
N LEU A 10 -5.88 -6.99 15.22
CA LEU A 10 -5.83 -6.38 13.89
C LEU A 10 -5.11 -7.28 12.89
N ILE A 11 -4.10 -7.99 13.38
CA ILE A 11 -3.18 -8.79 12.59
C ILE A 11 -2.98 -10.11 13.31
N ASN A 12 -3.17 -11.22 12.60
CA ASN A 12 -2.82 -12.55 13.12
C ASN A 12 -1.46 -13.00 12.57
N ASP A 13 -0.74 -13.84 13.34
CA ASP A 13 0.50 -14.45 12.84
C ASP A 13 0.18 -15.40 11.69
N SER A 14 0.60 -15.00 10.48
CA SER A 14 0.38 -15.76 9.26
C SER A 14 1.54 -16.70 8.90
N ILE A 15 2.57 -16.80 9.76
CA ILE A 15 3.74 -17.66 9.54
C ILE A 15 3.40 -19.11 9.87
N THR A 16 3.29 -19.94 8.86
CA THR A 16 2.95 -21.36 9.00
C THR A 16 4.18 -22.25 9.21
N GLU A 17 3.96 -23.50 9.59
CA GLU A 17 5.03 -24.50 9.67
C GLU A 17 5.67 -24.76 8.29
N GLY A 18 4.93 -24.60 7.18
CA GLY A 18 5.45 -24.66 5.82
C GLY A 18 6.47 -23.54 5.54
N ASP A 19 6.14 -22.31 5.98
CA ASP A 19 7.03 -21.15 5.85
C ASP A 19 8.32 -21.35 6.66
N LYS A 20 8.20 -21.79 7.92
CA LYS A 20 9.36 -22.11 8.78
C LYS A 20 10.23 -23.20 8.18
N LYS A 21 9.60 -24.24 7.62
CA LYS A 21 10.32 -25.31 6.94
C LYS A 21 11.10 -24.82 5.72
N ALA A 22 10.47 -24.03 4.86
CA ALA A 22 11.12 -23.48 3.67
C ALA A 22 12.34 -22.61 4.02
N LEU A 23 12.21 -21.77 5.06
CA LEU A 23 13.33 -20.97 5.58
C LEU A 23 14.45 -21.87 6.13
N THR A 24 14.11 -22.88 6.92
CA THR A 24 15.09 -23.80 7.53
C THR A 24 15.83 -24.58 6.46
N ASP A 25 15.13 -25.11 5.45
CA ASP A 25 15.71 -25.85 4.34
C ASP A 25 16.67 -24.95 3.53
N PHE A 26 16.27 -23.70 3.28
CA PHE A 26 17.12 -22.73 2.59
C PHE A 26 18.40 -22.41 3.39
N ILE A 27 18.27 -22.13 4.70
CA ILE A 27 19.42 -21.81 5.56
C ILE A 27 20.42 -22.99 5.62
N ASN A 28 19.93 -24.21 5.64
CA ASN A 28 20.75 -25.42 5.71
C ASN A 28 21.35 -25.86 4.36
N THR A 29 20.94 -25.24 3.26
CA THR A 29 21.49 -25.54 1.94
C THR A 29 22.92 -24.99 1.83
N PRO A 30 23.94 -25.81 1.49
CA PRO A 30 25.32 -25.36 1.42
C PRO A 30 25.54 -24.23 0.39
N ASN A 31 26.48 -23.34 0.70
CA ASN A 31 26.94 -22.26 -0.20
C ASN A 31 25.85 -21.27 -0.62
N GLN A 32 24.80 -21.09 0.19
CA GLN A 32 23.78 -20.09 -0.08
C GLN A 32 24.28 -18.68 0.20
N ARG A 33 23.89 -17.76 -0.67
CA ARG A 33 24.00 -16.33 -0.46
C ARG A 33 22.71 -15.85 0.21
N PHE A 34 22.77 -15.09 1.31
CA PHE A 34 21.61 -14.62 2.07
C PHE A 34 21.17 -13.19 1.73
N THR A 35 22.02 -12.43 1.06
CA THR A 35 21.65 -11.13 0.52
C THR A 35 20.97 -11.28 -0.84
N GLN A 36 20.66 -10.20 -1.52
CA GLN A 36 19.99 -10.20 -2.82
C GLN A 36 20.64 -11.15 -3.85
N GLY A 37 19.89 -12.13 -4.34
CA GLY A 37 20.37 -13.16 -5.25
C GLY A 37 19.26 -13.85 -6.04
N LYS A 38 19.31 -15.19 -6.09
CA LYS A 38 18.42 -16.00 -6.93
C LYS A 38 16.98 -16.01 -6.42
N LYS A 39 16.76 -16.15 -5.10
CA LYS A 39 15.42 -16.21 -4.51
C LYS A 39 14.69 -14.87 -4.64
N VAL A 40 15.42 -13.77 -4.53
CA VAL A 40 14.86 -12.44 -4.79
C VAL A 40 14.32 -12.36 -6.23
N ARG A 41 15.11 -12.79 -7.24
CA ARG A 41 14.65 -12.81 -8.64
C ARG A 41 13.46 -13.75 -8.86
N GLU A 42 13.51 -14.95 -8.27
CA GLU A 42 12.40 -15.91 -8.35
C GLU A 42 11.10 -15.31 -7.75
N PHE A 43 11.20 -14.54 -6.66
CA PHE A 43 10.05 -13.89 -6.05
C PHE A 43 9.56 -12.72 -6.90
N GLU A 44 10.45 -11.89 -7.45
CA GLU A 44 10.11 -10.81 -8.38
C GLU A 44 9.36 -11.36 -9.61
N GLU A 45 9.84 -12.45 -10.22
CA GLU A 45 9.19 -13.10 -11.36
C GLU A 45 7.83 -13.72 -10.99
N ALA A 46 7.75 -14.41 -9.84
CA ALA A 46 6.52 -15.02 -9.37
C ALA A 46 5.46 -13.95 -9.03
N TRP A 47 5.87 -12.85 -8.42
CA TRP A 47 5.00 -11.71 -8.13
C TRP A 47 4.52 -11.05 -9.41
N SER A 48 5.41 -10.74 -10.36
CA SER A 48 5.04 -10.16 -11.67
C SER A 48 3.99 -11.01 -12.37
N LYS A 49 4.17 -12.33 -12.37
CA LYS A 49 3.22 -13.26 -12.98
C LYS A 49 1.88 -13.29 -12.26
N TRP A 50 1.88 -13.25 -10.91
CA TRP A 50 0.65 -13.27 -10.12
C TRP A 50 -0.10 -11.95 -10.25
N GLU A 51 0.61 -10.82 -10.20
CA GLU A 51 0.04 -9.48 -10.31
C GLU A 51 -0.44 -9.14 -11.71
N GLY A 52 0.24 -9.62 -12.73
CA GLY A 52 -0.05 -9.31 -14.14
C GLY A 52 0.71 -8.09 -14.64
N VAL A 53 1.87 -7.78 -14.06
CA VAL A 53 2.78 -6.71 -14.50
C VAL A 53 4.01 -7.28 -15.21
N LYS A 54 4.67 -6.45 -16.01
CA LYS A 54 5.90 -6.86 -16.71
C LYS A 54 7.07 -7.00 -15.75
N TYR A 55 7.19 -6.09 -14.78
CA TYR A 55 8.34 -5.99 -13.89
C TYR A 55 7.96 -5.77 -12.44
N SER A 56 8.72 -6.41 -11.55
CA SER A 56 8.68 -6.22 -10.11
C SER A 56 10.09 -6.07 -9.56
N THR A 57 10.26 -5.19 -8.59
CA THR A 57 11.54 -4.91 -7.93
C THR A 57 11.37 -5.02 -6.43
N PHE A 58 11.90 -6.09 -5.82
CA PHE A 58 11.74 -6.39 -4.39
C PHE A 58 12.65 -5.52 -3.53
N VAL A 59 12.07 -4.88 -2.53
CA VAL A 59 12.71 -3.96 -1.58
C VAL A 59 12.42 -4.35 -0.13
N ASN A 60 13.05 -3.66 0.83
CA ASN A 60 12.99 -4.03 2.24
C ASN A 60 11.74 -3.55 2.99
N SER A 61 10.88 -2.71 2.38
CA SER A 61 9.60 -2.27 2.97
C SER A 61 8.72 -1.57 1.94
N GLY A 62 7.39 -1.50 2.19
CA GLY A 62 6.48 -0.67 1.41
C GLY A 62 6.85 0.81 1.44
N ALA A 63 7.30 1.32 2.59
CA ALA A 63 7.76 2.70 2.71
C ALA A 63 8.99 2.98 1.81
N SER A 64 9.92 2.04 1.69
CA SER A 64 11.04 2.16 0.75
C SER A 64 10.58 2.12 -0.71
N ALA A 65 9.55 1.33 -1.01
CA ALA A 65 8.92 1.33 -2.34
C ALA A 65 8.32 2.70 -2.66
N ASN A 66 7.61 3.33 -1.72
CA ASN A 66 7.09 4.70 -1.87
C ASN A 66 8.20 5.72 -2.15
N TYR A 67 9.34 5.64 -1.45
CA TYR A 67 10.50 6.51 -1.73
C TYR A 67 11.07 6.29 -3.13
N ILE A 68 11.16 5.06 -3.60
CA ILE A 68 11.60 4.75 -4.97
C ILE A 68 10.63 5.33 -6.00
N MET A 69 9.32 5.12 -5.83
CA MET A 69 8.30 5.63 -6.77
C MET A 69 8.33 7.15 -6.85
N ALA A 70 8.39 7.83 -5.72
CA ALA A 70 8.50 9.30 -5.68
C ALA A 70 9.84 9.78 -6.30
N SER A 71 10.94 9.03 -6.13
CA SER A 71 12.22 9.35 -6.76
C SER A 71 12.18 9.19 -8.27
N ILE A 72 11.50 8.15 -8.77
CA ILE A 72 11.26 7.93 -10.21
C ILE A 72 10.42 9.08 -10.78
N MET A 73 9.32 9.43 -10.12
CA MET A 73 8.49 10.57 -10.53
C MET A 73 9.33 11.87 -10.60
N LYS A 74 10.18 12.10 -9.61
CA LYS A 74 11.08 13.28 -9.61
C LYS A 74 12.07 13.28 -10.75
N GLU A 75 12.64 12.13 -11.08
CA GLU A 75 13.58 11.99 -12.21
C GLU A 75 12.91 12.27 -13.55
N GLN A 76 11.65 11.82 -13.71
CA GLN A 76 10.92 11.98 -14.97
C GLN A 76 10.19 13.32 -15.12
N LYS A 77 9.65 13.86 -14.03
CA LYS A 77 8.78 15.07 -14.07
C LYS A 77 9.39 16.30 -13.39
N GLY A 78 10.48 16.14 -12.63
CA GLY A 78 11.00 17.21 -11.78
C GLY A 78 10.18 17.40 -10.51
N ALA A 79 10.43 18.50 -9.79
CA ALA A 79 9.65 18.88 -8.61
C ALA A 79 8.37 19.61 -9.04
N GLY A 80 7.29 19.43 -8.28
CA GLY A 80 6.01 20.06 -8.53
C GLY A 80 4.97 19.70 -7.48
N GLU A 81 3.71 19.95 -7.78
CA GLU A 81 2.58 19.57 -6.95
C GLU A 81 2.19 18.11 -7.20
N VAL A 82 1.90 17.36 -6.13
CA VAL A 82 1.41 15.98 -6.20
C VAL A 82 0.11 15.87 -5.44
N ILE A 83 -0.96 15.50 -6.14
CA ILE A 83 -2.28 15.30 -5.54
C ILE A 83 -2.27 13.97 -4.78
N VAL A 84 -2.66 13.98 -3.50
CA VAL A 84 -2.64 12.83 -2.62
C VAL A 84 -3.77 12.91 -1.59
N SER A 85 -4.26 11.76 -1.14
CA SER A 85 -5.17 11.70 0.00
C SER A 85 -4.43 11.98 1.31
N PRO A 86 -4.98 12.79 2.22
CA PRO A 86 -4.47 12.86 3.57
C PRO A 86 -4.92 11.66 4.44
N LEU A 87 -5.87 10.84 3.95
CA LEU A 87 -6.28 9.60 4.59
C LEU A 87 -5.39 8.47 4.06
N GLY A 88 -4.31 8.17 4.76
CA GLY A 88 -3.32 7.18 4.37
C GLY A 88 -2.19 7.08 5.38
N TRP A 89 -1.21 6.25 5.09
CA TRP A 89 -0.03 6.12 5.94
C TRP A 89 0.95 7.28 5.70
N VAL A 90 1.76 7.60 6.70
CA VAL A 90 2.77 8.67 6.58
C VAL A 90 3.73 8.46 5.39
N SER A 91 3.96 7.22 4.96
CA SER A 91 4.82 6.90 3.81
C SER A 91 4.24 7.28 2.45
N ASP A 92 2.97 7.65 2.36
CA ASP A 92 2.38 8.19 1.14
C ASP A 92 2.76 9.66 0.94
N VAL A 93 3.05 10.37 2.04
CA VAL A 93 3.33 11.81 2.06
C VAL A 93 4.80 12.12 2.32
N SER A 94 5.45 11.39 3.23
CA SER A 94 6.83 11.70 3.64
C SER A 94 7.86 11.67 2.50
N PRO A 95 7.79 10.75 1.51
CA PRO A 95 8.70 10.81 0.37
C PRO A 95 8.48 12.06 -0.48
N LEU A 96 7.23 12.51 -0.64
CA LEU A 96 6.92 13.71 -1.41
C LEU A 96 7.59 14.93 -0.82
N VAL A 97 7.37 15.20 0.47
CA VAL A 97 7.98 16.37 1.14
C VAL A 97 9.50 16.27 1.22
N ASN A 98 10.06 15.08 1.48
CA ASN A 98 11.50 14.89 1.58
C ASN A 98 12.23 15.04 0.24
N LEU A 99 11.56 14.78 -0.87
CA LEU A 99 12.09 14.95 -2.23
C LEU A 99 11.77 16.32 -2.82
N GLY A 100 11.09 17.20 -2.08
CA GLY A 100 10.82 18.57 -2.49
C GLY A 100 9.62 18.73 -3.42
N PHE A 101 8.66 17.81 -3.38
CA PHE A 101 7.34 18.01 -3.93
C PHE A 101 6.45 18.79 -2.97
N THR A 102 5.42 19.41 -3.47
CA THR A 102 4.36 20.05 -2.69
C THR A 102 3.12 19.16 -2.69
N PRO A 103 2.79 18.47 -1.58
CA PRO A 103 1.54 17.71 -1.50
C PRO A 103 0.32 18.61 -1.65
N VAL A 104 -0.65 18.16 -2.43
CA VAL A 104 -1.97 18.78 -2.57
C VAL A 104 -3.01 17.83 -2.00
N PHE A 105 -3.46 18.09 -0.79
CA PHE A 105 -4.44 17.26 -0.13
C PHE A 105 -5.85 17.54 -0.63
N VAL A 106 -6.55 16.50 -1.02
CA VAL A 106 -7.94 16.52 -1.48
C VAL A 106 -8.78 15.53 -0.70
N ASP A 107 -10.09 15.76 -0.67
CA ASP A 107 -11.03 14.90 0.06
C ASP A 107 -11.17 13.51 -0.59
N VAL A 108 -11.82 12.62 0.11
CA VAL A 108 -12.05 11.23 -0.30
C VAL A 108 -13.52 10.93 -0.49
N SER A 109 -13.85 9.88 -1.25
CA SER A 109 -15.17 9.26 -1.23
C SER A 109 -15.36 8.45 0.05
N MET A 110 -16.54 8.49 0.63
CA MET A 110 -16.91 7.63 1.75
C MET A 110 -16.95 6.14 1.35
N GLU A 111 -17.19 5.83 0.07
CA GLU A 111 -17.31 4.45 -0.43
C GLU A 111 -15.96 3.75 -0.58
N THR A 112 -14.96 4.48 -1.11
CA THR A 112 -13.62 3.94 -1.37
C THR A 112 -12.58 4.38 -0.36
N MET A 113 -12.90 5.37 0.48
CA MET A 113 -11.97 6.07 1.37
C MET A 113 -10.73 6.62 0.64
N SER A 114 -10.82 6.81 -0.66
CA SER A 114 -9.75 7.33 -1.51
C SER A 114 -10.21 8.51 -2.35
N ILE A 115 -9.25 9.20 -2.95
CA ILE A 115 -9.50 10.35 -3.81
C ILE A 115 -10.26 9.95 -5.07
N THR A 116 -11.11 10.83 -5.57
CA THR A 116 -11.91 10.60 -6.79
C THR A 116 -11.36 11.40 -7.95
N LEU A 117 -11.80 11.03 -9.17
CA LEU A 117 -11.46 11.80 -10.37
C LEU A 117 -11.91 13.27 -10.27
N ASP A 118 -13.06 13.54 -9.66
CA ASP A 118 -13.54 14.92 -9.50
C ASP A 118 -12.69 15.71 -8.50
N ASN A 119 -12.23 15.08 -7.42
CA ASN A 119 -11.26 15.71 -6.51
C ASN A 119 -9.96 16.07 -7.25
N ILE A 120 -9.45 15.16 -8.09
CA ILE A 120 -8.24 15.37 -8.89
C ILE A 120 -8.43 16.53 -9.86
N LYS A 121 -9.52 16.51 -10.68
CA LYS A 121 -9.82 17.57 -11.66
C LYS A 121 -9.89 18.95 -11.03
N ASN A 122 -10.46 19.06 -9.84
CA ASN A 122 -10.61 20.33 -9.13
C ASN A 122 -9.29 20.83 -8.50
N ALA A 123 -8.30 19.96 -8.33
CA ALA A 123 -7.03 20.28 -7.67
C ALA A 123 -5.87 20.52 -8.63
N VAL A 124 -5.95 20.02 -9.87
CA VAL A 124 -4.89 20.18 -10.89
C VAL A 124 -4.62 21.63 -11.21
N THR A 125 -3.33 21.98 -11.28
CA THR A 125 -2.80 23.25 -11.76
C THR A 125 -1.70 23.02 -12.79
N ASP A 126 -1.13 24.09 -13.33
CA ASP A 126 0.05 24.05 -14.20
C ASP A 126 1.34 23.55 -13.50
N LYS A 127 1.32 23.44 -12.17
CA LYS A 127 2.42 22.91 -11.35
C LYS A 127 2.24 21.44 -10.99
N THR A 128 1.08 20.85 -11.26
CA THR A 128 0.80 19.47 -10.89
C THR A 128 1.58 18.52 -11.81
N VAL A 129 2.39 17.65 -11.20
CA VAL A 129 3.24 16.69 -11.91
C VAL A 129 2.79 15.25 -11.73
N GLY A 130 1.94 14.96 -10.74
CA GLY A 130 1.48 13.60 -10.50
C GLY A 130 0.34 13.49 -9.50
N VAL A 131 -0.17 12.27 -9.42
CA VAL A 131 -1.22 11.81 -8.51
C VAL A 131 -0.71 10.57 -7.77
N CYS A 132 -0.84 10.56 -6.46
CA CYS A 132 -0.62 9.38 -5.62
C CYS A 132 -1.98 8.85 -5.17
N LEU A 133 -2.44 7.77 -5.79
CA LEU A 133 -3.69 7.11 -5.50
C LEU A 133 -3.45 5.98 -4.49
N VAL A 134 -4.01 6.12 -3.29
CA VAL A 134 -3.92 5.10 -2.24
C VAL A 134 -5.20 4.26 -2.24
N HIS A 135 -5.06 2.96 -2.35
CA HIS A 135 -6.17 2.00 -2.25
C HIS A 135 -6.39 1.60 -0.79
N VAL A 136 -7.03 2.49 -0.05
CA VAL A 136 -7.19 2.41 1.42
C VAL A 136 -7.99 1.18 1.82
N LEU A 137 -7.51 0.44 2.83
CA LEU A 137 -8.12 -0.75 3.45
C LEU A 137 -8.52 -1.86 2.45
N GLY A 138 -7.93 -1.87 1.28
CA GLY A 138 -8.22 -2.88 0.25
C GLY A 138 -9.35 -2.51 -0.69
N PHE A 139 -9.89 -1.28 -0.65
CA PHE A 139 -10.91 -0.83 -1.59
C PHE A 139 -10.28 -0.45 -2.93
N ASN A 140 -10.95 -0.86 -4.00
CA ASN A 140 -10.57 -0.41 -5.34
C ASN A 140 -10.98 1.05 -5.54
N ALA A 141 -10.02 1.93 -5.74
CA ALA A 141 -10.23 3.37 -5.96
C ALA A 141 -9.95 3.81 -7.41
N ILE A 142 -9.42 2.93 -8.27
CA ILE A 142 -9.06 3.28 -9.64
C ILE A 142 -10.17 2.94 -10.63
N ASN A 143 -10.26 3.75 -11.68
CA ASN A 143 -11.10 3.47 -12.84
C ASN A 143 -10.45 4.00 -14.13
N GLY A 144 -10.94 3.54 -15.29
CA GLY A 144 -10.36 3.89 -16.58
C GLY A 144 -10.44 5.38 -16.93
N GLU A 145 -11.41 6.13 -16.40
CA GLU A 145 -11.53 7.57 -16.62
C GLU A 145 -10.44 8.34 -15.87
N LEU A 146 -10.11 7.92 -14.64
CA LEU A 146 -9.01 8.48 -13.86
C LEU A 146 -7.66 8.24 -14.56
N VAL A 147 -7.41 7.01 -14.97
CA VAL A 147 -6.18 6.65 -15.72
C VAL A 147 -6.07 7.48 -16.99
N LYS A 148 -7.16 7.57 -17.77
CA LYS A 148 -7.19 8.37 -18.97
C LYS A 148 -6.94 9.86 -18.70
N PHE A 149 -7.54 10.41 -17.65
CA PHE A 149 -7.35 11.81 -17.27
C PHE A 149 -5.88 12.11 -16.92
N CYS A 150 -5.25 11.25 -16.11
CA CYS A 150 -3.83 11.43 -15.78
C CYS A 150 -2.96 11.40 -17.05
N LYS A 151 -3.20 10.45 -17.94
CA LYS A 151 -2.46 10.34 -19.21
C LYS A 151 -2.67 11.54 -20.12
N ASP A 152 -3.91 12.01 -20.30
CA ASP A 152 -4.24 13.15 -21.17
C ASP A 152 -3.63 14.46 -20.65
N ASN A 153 -3.35 14.58 -19.36
CA ASN A 153 -2.77 15.75 -18.71
C ASN A 153 -1.28 15.60 -18.34
N ASP A 154 -0.61 14.56 -18.84
CA ASP A 154 0.80 14.26 -18.58
C ASP A 154 1.15 14.17 -17.08
N LEU A 155 0.21 13.67 -16.26
CA LEU A 155 0.37 13.47 -14.82
C LEU A 155 0.91 12.06 -14.55
N PHE A 156 1.96 11.97 -13.76
CA PHE A 156 2.51 10.70 -13.30
C PHE A 156 1.57 10.05 -12.28
N LEU A 157 1.11 8.83 -12.55
CA LEU A 157 0.17 8.12 -11.67
C LEU A 157 0.88 7.05 -10.85
N ILE A 158 0.93 7.25 -9.54
CA ILE A 158 1.37 6.27 -8.55
C ILE A 158 0.14 5.57 -7.97
N GLU A 159 0.16 4.23 -7.91
CA GLU A 159 -0.82 3.43 -7.18
C GLU A 159 -0.16 2.86 -5.91
N ASP A 160 -0.59 3.31 -4.71
CA ASP A 160 -0.22 2.63 -3.46
C ASP A 160 -1.21 1.51 -3.17
N CYS A 161 -0.73 0.27 -3.32
CA CYS A 161 -1.49 -0.96 -3.14
C CYS A 161 -1.06 -1.73 -1.88
N CYS A 162 -0.39 -1.08 -0.91
CA CYS A 162 0.12 -1.76 0.29
C CYS A 162 -0.97 -2.49 1.09
N GLU A 163 -2.20 -1.99 1.07
CA GLU A 163 -3.36 -2.60 1.74
C GLU A 163 -4.30 -3.35 0.76
N SER A 164 -3.92 -3.52 -0.53
CA SER A 164 -4.86 -3.88 -1.59
C SER A 164 -4.39 -5.02 -2.49
N HIS A 165 -3.60 -5.94 -1.95
CA HIS A 165 -3.14 -7.13 -2.67
C HIS A 165 -4.31 -7.89 -3.28
N GLY A 166 -4.29 -8.06 -4.61
CA GLY A 166 -5.30 -8.81 -5.35
C GLY A 166 -6.64 -8.12 -5.51
N ALA A 167 -6.77 -6.85 -5.13
CA ALA A 167 -7.90 -6.05 -5.57
C ALA A 167 -7.88 -5.91 -7.09
N THR A 168 -9.06 -5.74 -7.72
CA THR A 168 -9.21 -5.82 -9.18
C THR A 168 -9.99 -4.63 -9.74
N TYR A 169 -9.72 -4.33 -11.00
CA TYR A 169 -10.54 -3.45 -11.83
C TYR A 169 -10.74 -4.10 -13.21
N ASN A 170 -11.98 -4.28 -13.62
CA ASN A 170 -12.33 -5.12 -14.78
C ASN A 170 -11.69 -6.52 -14.64
N ASP A 171 -11.00 -7.00 -15.67
CA ASP A 171 -10.38 -8.33 -15.70
C ASP A 171 -8.92 -8.34 -15.17
N GLY A 172 -8.39 -7.18 -14.69
CA GLY A 172 -7.01 -7.02 -14.20
C GLY A 172 -6.94 -6.70 -12.71
N LYS A 173 -5.75 -6.84 -12.13
CA LYS A 173 -5.48 -6.36 -10.78
C LYS A 173 -5.16 -4.87 -10.77
N ILE A 174 -5.49 -4.17 -9.68
CA ILE A 174 -5.01 -2.80 -9.44
C ILE A 174 -3.50 -2.83 -9.21
N GLY A 175 -2.83 -1.68 -9.40
CA GLY A 175 -1.36 -1.64 -9.40
C GLY A 175 -0.75 -1.97 -10.77
N THR A 176 -1.62 -2.24 -11.78
CA THR A 176 -1.19 -2.50 -13.17
C THR A 176 -1.55 -1.37 -14.13
N LEU A 177 -2.23 -0.34 -13.65
CA LEU A 177 -2.87 0.71 -14.46
C LEU A 177 -2.14 2.05 -14.41
N GLY A 178 -1.48 2.37 -13.30
CA GLY A 178 -0.62 3.54 -13.15
C GLY A 178 0.75 3.37 -13.82
N ASP A 179 1.57 4.40 -13.78
CA ASP A 179 2.96 4.33 -14.27
C ASP A 179 3.80 3.39 -13.39
N VAL A 180 3.56 3.43 -12.09
CA VAL A 180 4.23 2.60 -11.08
C VAL A 180 3.30 2.34 -9.90
N SER A 181 3.46 1.16 -9.31
CA SER A 181 2.74 0.78 -8.09
C SER A 181 3.66 0.16 -7.05
N ASN A 182 3.17 0.09 -5.81
CA ASN A 182 3.85 -0.64 -4.76
C ASN A 182 2.93 -1.58 -4.01
N PHE A 183 3.58 -2.52 -3.32
CA PHE A 183 2.97 -3.43 -2.36
C PHE A 183 3.86 -3.52 -1.12
N SER A 184 3.25 -3.69 0.05
CA SER A 184 3.98 -3.94 1.28
C SER A 184 3.81 -5.39 1.72
N PHE A 185 4.90 -5.99 2.18
CA PHE A 185 4.92 -7.33 2.77
C PHE A 185 5.28 -7.28 4.25
N TYR A 186 4.92 -6.17 4.91
CA TYR A 186 4.98 -6.08 6.36
C TYR A 186 4.10 -7.16 7.00
N PHE A 187 4.44 -7.57 8.20
CA PHE A 187 3.75 -8.63 8.95
C PHE A 187 2.21 -8.53 8.92
N GLY A 188 1.65 -7.34 8.84
CA GLY A 188 0.22 -7.08 8.92
C GLY A 188 -0.58 -7.19 7.62
N HIS A 189 0.07 -7.35 6.49
CA HIS A 189 -0.63 -7.34 5.20
C HIS A 189 -1.19 -8.71 4.80
N HIS A 190 -1.79 -8.79 3.60
CA HIS A 190 -2.39 -10.03 3.08
C HIS A 190 -1.38 -11.17 2.93
N ILE A 191 -0.12 -10.83 2.73
CA ILE A 191 1.05 -11.69 2.60
C ILE A 191 2.20 -11.02 3.37
N THR A 192 3.07 -11.80 3.99
CA THR A 192 4.22 -11.24 4.69
C THR A 192 5.55 -11.86 4.25
N THR A 193 6.57 -11.02 4.22
CA THR A 193 7.97 -11.43 4.22
C THR A 193 8.66 -11.00 5.52
N ILE A 194 7.90 -10.81 6.60
CA ILE A 194 8.21 -10.14 7.87
C ILE A 194 8.33 -8.64 7.64
N GLU A 195 9.34 -8.22 6.91
CA GLU A 195 9.52 -6.90 6.32
C GLU A 195 9.80 -7.06 4.83
N GLY A 196 9.22 -6.20 3.99
CA GLY A 196 9.41 -6.22 2.55
C GLY A 196 8.47 -5.27 1.82
N GLY A 197 8.75 -5.05 0.56
CA GLY A 197 7.91 -4.32 -0.37
C GLY A 197 8.26 -4.63 -1.82
N MET A 198 7.38 -4.29 -2.73
CA MET A 198 7.58 -4.47 -4.16
C MET A 198 7.26 -3.18 -4.89
N VAL A 199 8.08 -2.81 -5.85
CA VAL A 199 7.78 -1.77 -6.85
C VAL A 199 7.45 -2.47 -8.15
N CYS A 200 6.29 -2.17 -8.76
CA CYS A 200 5.81 -2.82 -9.96
C CYS A 200 5.59 -1.79 -11.08
N THR A 201 5.86 -2.19 -12.32
CA THR A 201 5.62 -1.35 -13.50
C THR A 201 5.57 -2.18 -14.79
N ASN A 202 4.94 -1.62 -15.82
CA ASN A 202 4.97 -2.17 -17.17
C ASN A 202 5.98 -1.44 -18.08
N ASP A 203 6.63 -0.39 -17.58
CA ASP A 203 7.58 0.45 -18.30
C ASP A 203 9.03 -0.01 -18.09
N ASP A 204 9.80 -0.11 -19.18
CA ASP A 204 11.19 -0.58 -19.14
C ASP A 204 12.13 0.41 -18.43
N ASP A 205 11.95 1.71 -18.67
CA ASP A 205 12.80 2.78 -18.11
C ASP A 205 12.52 2.95 -16.60
N ILE A 206 11.25 2.91 -16.20
CA ILE A 206 10.84 2.94 -14.79
C ILE A 206 11.42 1.74 -14.05
N HIS A 207 11.42 0.55 -14.66
CA HIS A 207 12.04 -0.63 -14.06
C HIS A 207 13.55 -0.48 -13.86
N GLN A 208 14.28 0.07 -14.85
CA GLN A 208 15.71 0.36 -14.68
C GLN A 208 15.95 1.34 -13.53
N LEU A 209 15.17 2.43 -13.46
CA LEU A 209 15.25 3.40 -12.36
C LEU A 209 14.94 2.77 -11.00
N ALA A 210 13.92 1.91 -10.90
CA ALA A 210 13.58 1.21 -9.65
C ALA A 210 14.74 0.36 -9.14
N ARG A 211 15.41 -0.40 -10.03
CA ARG A 211 16.59 -1.20 -9.70
C ARG A 211 17.79 -0.34 -9.31
N ALA A 212 18.02 0.77 -10.01
CA ALA A 212 19.07 1.73 -9.68
C ALA A 212 18.84 2.33 -8.29
N PHE A 213 17.66 2.92 -8.05
CA PHE A 213 17.32 3.54 -6.76
C PHE A 213 17.39 2.55 -5.60
N ARG A 214 16.97 1.30 -5.79
CA ARG A 214 17.09 0.23 -4.79
C ARG A 214 18.53 -0.02 -4.34
N SER A 215 19.51 0.13 -5.24
CA SER A 215 20.87 -0.38 -5.06
C SER A 215 21.94 0.70 -5.32
N HIS A 216 21.90 1.80 -4.57
CA HIS A 216 22.89 2.90 -4.61
C HIS A 216 22.97 3.66 -5.95
N GLY A 217 22.12 3.40 -6.91
CA GLY A 217 22.24 3.95 -8.26
C GLY A 217 23.24 3.23 -9.16
N LEU A 218 23.71 2.04 -8.79
CA LEU A 218 24.74 1.29 -9.49
C LEU A 218 24.27 0.81 -10.87
N THR A 219 25.01 1.16 -11.92
CA THR A 219 24.69 0.74 -13.30
C THR A 219 24.76 -0.76 -13.50
N ARG A 220 25.61 -1.48 -12.75
CA ARG A 220 25.71 -2.96 -12.80
C ARG A 220 24.43 -3.69 -12.38
N GLU A 221 23.48 -3.00 -11.78
CA GLU A 221 22.16 -3.55 -11.45
C GLU A 221 21.17 -3.42 -12.62
N LEU A 222 21.52 -2.66 -13.67
CA LEU A 222 20.69 -2.36 -14.82
C LEU A 222 20.83 -3.44 -15.91
N SER A 223 20.09 -3.32 -17.00
CA SER A 223 20.24 -4.21 -18.16
C SER A 223 21.63 -4.06 -18.79
N GLN A 224 22.06 -5.07 -19.53
CA GLN A 224 23.38 -5.05 -20.18
C GLN A 224 23.50 -3.88 -21.17
N GLU A 225 22.44 -3.61 -21.92
CA GLU A 225 22.41 -2.51 -22.88
C GLU A 225 22.65 -1.15 -22.20
N VAL A 226 21.96 -0.89 -21.10
CA VAL A 226 22.14 0.35 -20.31
C VAL A 226 23.56 0.41 -19.70
N GLN A 227 24.10 -0.70 -19.24
CA GLN A 227 25.49 -0.74 -18.76
C GLN A 227 26.50 -0.35 -19.85
N GLU A 228 26.31 -0.88 -21.07
CA GLU A 228 27.17 -0.58 -22.24
C GLU A 228 27.06 0.88 -22.66
N GLU A 229 25.88 1.48 -22.61
CA GLU A 229 25.68 2.92 -22.86
C GLU A 229 26.48 3.78 -21.86
N TYR A 230 26.39 3.46 -20.55
CA TYR A 230 27.15 4.17 -19.52
C TYR A 230 28.65 4.00 -19.69
N GLN A 231 29.13 2.80 -20.01
CA GLN A 231 30.56 2.56 -20.27
C GLN A 231 31.07 3.35 -21.49
N THR A 232 30.24 3.43 -22.55
CA THR A 232 30.57 4.20 -23.75
C THR A 232 30.60 5.71 -23.46
N LYS A 233 29.65 6.20 -22.67
CA LYS A 233 29.55 7.62 -22.31
C LYS A 233 30.59 8.07 -21.29
N TYR A 234 31.02 7.16 -20.42
CA TYR A 234 31.97 7.45 -19.32
C TYR A 234 33.11 6.43 -19.28
N PRO A 235 33.97 6.37 -20.31
CA PRO A 235 34.99 5.30 -20.45
C PRO A 235 36.07 5.31 -19.37
N ASP A 236 36.28 6.47 -18.70
CA ASP A 236 37.28 6.64 -17.65
C ASP A 236 36.77 6.22 -16.26
N ILE A 237 35.47 5.90 -16.11
CA ILE A 237 34.89 5.47 -14.84
C ILE A 237 34.92 3.94 -14.76
N ASN A 238 35.29 3.42 -13.59
CA ASN A 238 35.23 1.97 -13.35
C ASN A 238 33.77 1.47 -13.45
N PRO A 239 33.46 0.57 -14.40
CA PRO A 239 32.08 0.11 -14.65
C PRO A 239 31.43 -0.60 -13.45
N LEU A 240 32.24 -1.13 -12.51
CA LEU A 240 31.71 -1.73 -11.28
C LEU A 240 31.21 -0.69 -10.26
N PHE A 241 31.61 0.56 -10.41
CA PHE A 241 31.31 1.67 -9.50
C PHE A 241 30.83 2.92 -10.24
N THR A 242 30.11 2.73 -11.34
CA THR A 242 29.38 3.80 -12.03
C THR A 242 27.99 3.92 -11.42
N PHE A 243 27.56 5.14 -11.09
CA PHE A 243 26.30 5.44 -10.44
C PHE A 243 25.46 6.31 -11.39
N ALA A 244 24.29 5.80 -11.80
CA ALA A 244 23.39 6.49 -12.73
C ALA A 244 22.54 7.56 -12.03
N VAL A 245 22.14 7.30 -10.78
CA VAL A 245 21.27 8.17 -9.97
C VAL A 245 21.73 8.16 -8.52
N PRO A 246 21.35 9.16 -7.69
CA PRO A 246 21.64 9.17 -6.24
C PRO A 246 20.71 8.17 -5.52
N GLY A 247 20.99 6.87 -5.69
CA GLY A 247 20.13 5.79 -5.21
C GLY A 247 20.34 5.45 -3.73
N TYR A 248 19.41 4.65 -3.21
CA TYR A 248 19.38 4.18 -1.82
C TYR A 248 20.01 2.77 -1.68
N ASN A 249 20.10 2.29 -0.45
CA ASN A 249 20.34 0.88 -0.17
C ASN A 249 19.14 0.30 0.58
N VAL A 250 18.13 -0.09 -0.19
CA VAL A 250 16.86 -0.63 0.31
C VAL A 250 16.57 -2.04 -0.23
N ARG A 251 17.65 -2.78 -0.49
CA ARG A 251 17.55 -4.18 -0.94
C ARG A 251 16.93 -5.05 0.15
N SER A 252 16.08 -5.98 -0.26
CA SER A 252 15.63 -7.08 0.59
C SER A 252 16.59 -8.27 0.51
N THR A 253 16.28 -9.35 1.23
CA THR A 253 17.16 -10.52 1.38
C THR A 253 16.56 -11.77 0.74
N GLU A 254 17.41 -12.79 0.54
CA GLU A 254 16.97 -14.11 0.08
C GLU A 254 16.01 -14.78 1.07
N LEU A 255 16.20 -14.54 2.39
CA LEU A 255 15.31 -15.10 3.44
C LEU A 255 13.89 -14.55 3.30
N ASN A 256 13.76 -13.24 3.13
CA ASN A 256 12.47 -12.61 2.89
C ASN A 256 11.82 -13.12 1.59
N ALA A 257 12.60 -13.29 0.53
CA ALA A 257 12.10 -13.80 -0.74
C ALA A 257 11.63 -15.26 -0.66
N VAL A 258 12.33 -16.14 0.08
CA VAL A 258 11.90 -17.52 0.32
C VAL A 258 10.54 -17.53 1.02
N LEU A 259 10.37 -16.69 2.03
CA LEU A 259 9.10 -16.55 2.74
C LEU A 259 7.99 -16.06 1.80
N GLY A 260 8.27 -15.01 1.00
CA GLY A 260 7.33 -14.48 0.03
C GLY A 260 6.86 -15.52 -0.99
N LEU A 261 7.77 -16.36 -1.50
CA LEU A 261 7.44 -17.46 -2.42
C LEU A 261 6.49 -18.49 -1.78
N GLU A 262 6.66 -18.83 -0.51
CA GLU A 262 5.75 -19.74 0.20
C GLU A 262 4.40 -19.08 0.48
N GLN A 263 4.39 -17.85 0.96
CA GLN A 263 3.18 -17.08 1.26
C GLN A 263 2.32 -16.85 0.00
N LEU A 264 2.94 -16.58 -1.15
CA LEU A 264 2.24 -16.33 -2.41
C LEU A 264 1.35 -17.51 -2.85
N LYS A 265 1.70 -18.75 -2.48
CA LYS A 265 0.93 -19.94 -2.83
C LYS A 265 -0.50 -19.97 -2.26
N ARG A 266 -0.75 -19.22 -1.19
CA ARG A 266 -2.06 -19.16 -0.51
C ARG A 266 -2.70 -17.76 -0.51
N LEU A 267 -2.09 -16.80 -1.22
CA LEU A 267 -2.56 -15.42 -1.19
C LEU A 267 -3.99 -15.28 -1.71
N ASP A 268 -4.34 -15.91 -2.84
CA ASP A 268 -5.69 -15.85 -3.40
C ASP A 268 -6.75 -16.40 -2.43
N TYR A 269 -6.43 -17.50 -1.72
CA TYR A 269 -7.29 -18.05 -0.68
C TYR A 269 -7.47 -17.09 0.50
N ASN A 270 -6.40 -16.43 0.93
CA ASN A 270 -6.45 -15.45 2.01
C ASN A 270 -7.30 -14.23 1.62
N ILE A 271 -7.17 -13.75 0.38
CA ILE A 271 -7.97 -12.64 -0.14
C ILE A 271 -9.46 -13.03 -0.16
N TRP A 272 -9.78 -14.21 -0.69
CA TRP A 272 -11.15 -14.69 -0.74
C TRP A 272 -11.81 -14.74 0.66
N ASN A 273 -11.10 -15.25 1.68
CA ASN A 273 -11.62 -15.28 3.06
C ASN A 273 -11.87 -13.87 3.60
N ARG A 274 -10.95 -12.91 3.35
CA ARG A 274 -11.14 -11.52 3.78
C ARG A 274 -12.35 -10.86 3.13
N GLN A 275 -12.55 -11.09 1.83
CA GLN A 275 -13.74 -10.63 1.11
C GLN A 275 -15.02 -11.22 1.67
N ASP A 276 -15.02 -12.51 2.00
CA ASP A 276 -16.18 -13.20 2.55
C ASP A 276 -16.51 -12.74 3.97
N ASN A 277 -15.51 -12.54 4.82
CA ASN A 277 -15.64 -11.92 6.14
C ASN A 277 -16.25 -10.52 6.05
N PHE A 278 -15.74 -9.70 5.11
CA PHE A 278 -16.22 -8.34 4.91
C PHE A 278 -17.70 -8.30 4.49
N ARG A 279 -18.15 -9.21 3.59
CA ARG A 279 -19.56 -9.31 3.22
C ARG A 279 -20.44 -9.64 4.44
N VAL A 280 -20.00 -10.56 5.30
CA VAL A 280 -20.71 -10.84 6.56
C VAL A 280 -20.77 -9.59 7.43
N TRP A 281 -19.64 -8.89 7.61
CA TRP A 281 -19.54 -7.66 8.39
C TRP A 281 -20.56 -6.62 7.95
N VAL A 282 -20.53 -6.19 6.69
CA VAL A 282 -21.44 -5.13 6.19
C VAL A 282 -22.90 -5.56 6.16
N SER A 283 -23.18 -6.85 5.95
CA SER A 283 -24.56 -7.37 5.94
C SER A 283 -25.21 -7.47 7.31
N CYS A 284 -24.41 -7.56 8.38
CA CYS A 284 -24.90 -7.72 9.76
C CYS A 284 -24.97 -6.40 10.53
N LEU A 285 -24.29 -5.34 10.08
CA LEU A 285 -24.35 -4.03 10.73
C LEU A 285 -25.67 -3.32 10.47
N ASP A 286 -26.13 -2.54 11.48
CA ASP A 286 -27.32 -1.69 11.37
C ASP A 286 -27.03 -0.46 10.47
N PRO A 287 -27.63 -0.35 9.28
CA PRO A 287 -27.35 0.73 8.34
C PRO A 287 -27.89 2.10 8.79
N VAL A 288 -28.67 2.14 9.85
CA VAL A 288 -29.12 3.41 10.47
C VAL A 288 -28.04 4.00 11.38
N LYS A 289 -27.19 3.15 11.98
CA LYS A 289 -26.14 3.56 12.91
C LYS A 289 -24.75 3.65 12.27
N TYR A 290 -24.50 2.77 11.29
CA TYR A 290 -23.18 2.56 10.72
C TYR A 290 -23.20 2.62 9.21
N GLN A 291 -22.14 3.11 8.61
CA GLN A 291 -21.97 2.99 7.16
C GLN A 291 -21.82 1.52 6.76
N THR A 292 -22.65 1.08 5.84
CA THR A 292 -22.61 -0.30 5.28
C THR A 292 -22.40 -0.31 3.76
N TYR A 293 -22.39 0.88 3.14
CA TYR A 293 -22.20 1.03 1.71
C TYR A 293 -20.73 1.40 1.42
N PHE A 294 -19.99 0.43 0.92
CA PHE A 294 -18.60 0.55 0.49
C PHE A 294 -18.43 -0.03 -0.92
N GLN A 295 -17.34 0.32 -1.58
CA GLN A 295 -16.93 -0.27 -2.86
C GLN A 295 -16.49 -1.74 -2.64
N GLU A 296 -17.42 -2.69 -2.76
CA GLU A 296 -17.11 -4.11 -2.59
C GLU A 296 -16.52 -4.73 -3.86
N GLU A 297 -17.05 -4.33 -5.04
CA GLU A 297 -16.61 -4.88 -6.31
C GLU A 297 -15.13 -4.56 -6.57
N GLY A 298 -14.34 -5.60 -6.77
CA GLY A 298 -12.91 -5.49 -7.00
C GLY A 298 -12.08 -5.20 -5.76
N SER A 299 -12.65 -5.18 -4.55
CA SER A 299 -11.91 -4.89 -3.32
C SER A 299 -11.36 -6.16 -2.68
N SER A 300 -10.20 -6.08 -2.01
CA SER A 300 -9.54 -7.20 -1.31
C SER A 300 -9.70 -7.18 0.21
N ASN A 301 -10.31 -6.11 0.73
CA ASN A 301 -10.78 -5.95 2.11
C ASN A 301 -9.72 -6.28 3.17
N PHE A 302 -8.66 -5.48 3.21
CA PHE A 302 -7.57 -5.60 4.19
C PHE A 302 -8.06 -5.61 5.63
N SER A 303 -8.99 -4.72 5.95
CA SER A 303 -9.60 -4.57 7.29
C SER A 303 -11.10 -4.32 7.16
N MET A 304 -11.80 -4.34 8.29
CA MET A 304 -13.24 -4.06 8.37
C MET A 304 -13.44 -2.67 8.99
N PRO A 305 -13.75 -1.64 8.17
CA PRO A 305 -14.06 -0.31 8.68
C PRO A 305 -15.40 -0.30 9.42
N LEU A 306 -15.48 0.57 10.41
CA LEU A 306 -16.71 0.92 11.11
C LEU A 306 -16.76 2.45 11.20
N ILE A 307 -17.76 3.05 10.55
CA ILE A 307 -17.99 4.49 10.55
C ILE A 307 -19.37 4.74 11.13
N VAL A 308 -19.42 5.48 12.24
CA VAL A 308 -20.67 5.88 12.90
C VAL A 308 -21.29 7.01 12.12
N LEU A 309 -22.61 6.96 11.87
CA LEU A 309 -23.37 7.95 11.13
C LEU A 309 -23.90 9.09 12.01
N ASP A 310 -24.38 10.15 11.37
CA ASP A 310 -25.10 11.27 11.98
C ASP A 310 -24.31 12.07 13.04
N ASP A 311 -22.98 12.18 12.90
CA ASP A 311 -22.11 12.90 13.84
C ASP A 311 -22.28 12.42 15.31
N ASN A 312 -22.69 11.18 15.50
CA ASN A 312 -23.07 10.63 16.79
C ASN A 312 -21.84 10.23 17.63
N LYS A 313 -21.23 11.24 18.25
CA LYS A 313 -20.04 11.03 19.10
C LYS A 313 -20.33 10.13 20.31
N GLU A 314 -21.52 10.19 20.91
CA GLU A 314 -21.88 9.33 22.03
C GLU A 314 -21.90 7.86 21.61
N LEU A 315 -22.47 7.55 20.44
CA LEU A 315 -22.44 6.19 19.88
C LEU A 315 -21.01 5.75 19.57
N PHE A 316 -20.18 6.62 18.97
CA PHE A 316 -18.78 6.30 18.69
C PHE A 316 -17.99 5.94 19.96
N ASP A 317 -18.17 6.72 21.05
CA ASP A 317 -17.50 6.44 22.32
C ASP A 317 -18.00 5.13 22.94
N ARG A 318 -19.30 4.80 22.80
CA ARG A 318 -19.87 3.50 23.23
C ARG A 318 -19.31 2.35 22.40
N VAL A 319 -19.12 2.53 21.10
CA VAL A 319 -18.46 1.54 20.21
C VAL A 319 -17.03 1.26 20.69
N CYS A 320 -16.23 2.30 20.92
CA CYS A 320 -14.86 2.12 21.44
C CYS A 320 -14.85 1.37 22.77
N ASN A 321 -15.73 1.74 23.72
CA ASN A 321 -15.86 1.07 25.00
C ASN A 321 -16.28 -0.41 24.88
N LEU A 322 -17.16 -0.73 23.92
CA LEU A 322 -17.54 -2.11 23.63
C LEU A 322 -16.36 -2.92 23.09
N LEU A 323 -15.63 -2.39 22.12
CA LEU A 323 -14.46 -3.05 21.52
C LEU A 323 -13.38 -3.31 22.59
N ASP A 324 -13.11 -2.34 23.46
CA ASP A 324 -12.18 -2.50 24.58
C ASP A 324 -12.64 -3.61 25.55
N LYS A 325 -13.93 -3.66 25.88
CA LYS A 325 -14.53 -4.67 26.77
C LYS A 325 -14.49 -6.08 26.17
N GLU A 326 -14.79 -6.20 24.88
CA GLU A 326 -14.79 -7.48 24.16
C GLU A 326 -13.38 -7.93 23.73
N ASP A 327 -12.37 -7.13 24.06
CA ASP A 327 -10.98 -7.41 23.75
C ASP A 327 -10.67 -7.48 22.25
N VAL A 328 -11.27 -6.55 21.50
CA VAL A 328 -11.08 -6.35 20.06
C VAL A 328 -10.09 -5.23 19.83
N GLU A 329 -9.01 -5.50 19.11
CA GLU A 329 -8.06 -4.46 18.70
C GLU A 329 -8.63 -3.63 17.55
N TYR A 330 -8.53 -2.31 17.66
CA TYR A 330 -9.00 -1.39 16.62
C TYR A 330 -8.07 -0.18 16.48
N ARG A 331 -8.19 0.52 15.36
CA ARG A 331 -7.51 1.81 15.13
C ARG A 331 -8.52 2.87 14.74
N VAL A 332 -8.48 4.00 15.45
CA VAL A 332 -9.31 5.17 15.15
C VAL A 332 -8.76 5.94 13.97
N GLY A 333 -9.65 6.51 13.18
CA GLY A 333 -9.32 7.38 12.06
C GLY A 333 -9.02 6.65 10.76
N THR A 334 -9.21 5.36 10.70
CA THR A 334 -8.89 4.46 9.57
C THR A 334 -7.50 4.71 8.94
N ALA A 335 -7.03 3.85 8.03
CA ALA A 335 -5.80 4.00 7.25
C ALA A 335 -4.65 4.73 7.99
N GLY A 336 -4.09 4.07 9.01
CA GLY A 336 -2.80 4.48 9.56
C GLY A 336 -2.75 5.77 10.37
N GLY A 337 -3.84 6.16 11.02
CA GLY A 337 -3.85 7.30 11.94
C GLY A 337 -4.65 8.50 11.45
N GLY A 338 -5.49 8.30 10.42
CA GLY A 338 -6.44 9.29 9.96
C GLY A 338 -5.81 10.40 9.11
N ASN A 339 -6.19 11.64 9.37
CA ASN A 339 -5.86 12.79 8.55
C ASN A 339 -4.38 13.22 8.68
N GLN A 340 -3.55 12.90 7.71
CA GLN A 340 -2.13 13.28 7.65
C GLN A 340 -1.94 14.82 7.64
N ALA A 341 -2.90 15.58 7.10
CA ALA A 341 -2.81 17.05 7.09
C ALA A 341 -2.84 17.68 8.50
N ARG A 342 -3.25 16.92 9.51
CA ARG A 342 -3.22 17.35 10.93
C ARG A 342 -1.93 16.93 11.66
N GLN A 343 -1.01 16.23 11.00
CA GLN A 343 0.18 15.69 11.66
C GLN A 343 1.29 16.73 11.82
N PRO A 344 1.97 16.78 12.99
CA PRO A 344 2.95 17.82 13.31
C PRO A 344 4.14 17.91 12.35
N TYR A 345 4.51 16.81 11.68
CA TYR A 345 5.66 16.82 10.77
C TYR A 345 5.46 17.76 9.59
N LEU A 346 4.21 18.02 9.18
CA LEU A 346 3.89 18.90 8.05
C LEU A 346 4.05 20.39 8.35
N GLU A 347 4.14 20.81 9.62
CA GLU A 347 4.32 22.22 10.00
C GLU A 347 5.58 22.86 9.36
N LYS A 348 6.53 22.05 8.94
CA LYS A 348 7.81 22.49 8.36
C LYS A 348 7.84 22.49 6.83
N TYR A 349 6.77 22.04 6.19
CA TYR A 349 6.71 21.85 4.74
C TYR A 349 5.57 22.63 4.12
N GLU A 350 5.76 23.05 2.87
CA GLU A 350 4.67 23.64 2.09
C GLU A 350 3.76 22.54 1.57
N PHE A 351 2.47 22.75 1.71
CA PHE A 351 1.42 21.92 1.10
C PHE A 351 0.20 22.76 0.77
N ARG A 352 -0.64 22.26 -0.12
CA ARG A 352 -1.97 22.83 -0.40
C ARG A 352 -3.04 21.88 0.13
N MET A 353 -4.18 22.44 0.49
CA MET A 353 -5.29 21.66 1.04
C MET A 353 -6.61 22.21 0.49
N HIS A 354 -7.44 21.31 -0.03
CA HIS A 354 -8.85 21.57 -0.34
C HIS A 354 -9.72 21.32 0.87
N ASP A 355 -11.04 21.43 0.72
CA ASP A 355 -11.98 20.99 1.75
C ASP A 355 -11.80 19.47 1.98
N LEU A 356 -11.79 19.05 3.26
CA LEU A 356 -11.54 17.70 3.73
C LEU A 356 -12.70 17.20 4.60
N THR A 357 -13.93 17.45 4.18
CA THR A 357 -15.14 17.12 4.95
C THR A 357 -15.20 15.63 5.29
N ASN A 358 -15.06 14.75 4.29
CA ASN A 358 -15.13 13.30 4.50
C ASN A 358 -13.93 12.76 5.29
N VAL A 359 -12.72 13.25 4.99
CA VAL A 359 -11.51 12.88 5.75
C VAL A 359 -11.65 13.25 7.23
N ASN A 360 -12.15 14.44 7.53
CA ASN A 360 -12.38 14.87 8.91
C ASN A 360 -13.46 14.04 9.60
N TYR A 361 -14.52 13.69 8.86
CA TYR A 361 -15.58 12.82 9.36
C TYR A 361 -15.05 11.44 9.73
N ILE A 362 -14.30 10.80 8.82
CA ILE A 362 -13.66 9.49 9.04
C ILE A 362 -12.67 9.56 10.22
N GLN A 363 -11.92 10.66 10.35
CA GLN A 363 -11.01 10.88 11.49
C GLN A 363 -11.74 10.86 12.84
N GLU A 364 -12.95 11.41 12.92
CA GLU A 364 -13.68 11.63 14.18
C GLU A 364 -14.65 10.49 14.51
N TYR A 365 -15.22 9.85 13.49
CA TYR A 365 -16.28 8.84 13.63
C TYR A 365 -15.94 7.49 13.00
N GLY A 366 -14.75 7.34 12.44
CA GLY A 366 -14.28 6.12 11.80
C GLY A 366 -13.23 5.38 12.61
N LEU A 367 -13.27 4.08 12.53
CA LEU A 367 -12.24 3.15 12.99
C LEU A 367 -12.22 1.90 12.11
N TYR A 368 -11.26 1.03 12.29
CA TYR A 368 -11.30 -0.31 11.71
C TYR A 368 -10.86 -1.38 12.69
N VAL A 369 -11.39 -2.58 12.50
CA VAL A 369 -11.01 -3.81 13.20
C VAL A 369 -10.31 -4.78 12.23
N GLY A 370 -9.61 -5.77 12.77
CA GLY A 370 -8.87 -6.73 11.97
C GLY A 370 -9.78 -7.59 11.09
N ASN A 371 -9.30 -7.88 9.89
CA ASN A 371 -9.90 -8.83 8.95
C ASN A 371 -8.86 -9.83 8.49
N HIS A 372 -8.65 -10.91 9.24
CA HIS A 372 -7.69 -11.95 8.87
C HIS A 372 -8.41 -13.25 8.43
N PRO A 373 -7.77 -14.10 7.60
CA PRO A 373 -8.43 -15.26 6.98
C PRO A 373 -9.00 -16.27 7.96
N GLU A 374 -8.48 -16.33 9.18
CA GLU A 374 -8.86 -17.29 10.22
C GLU A 374 -10.01 -16.80 11.13
N LEU A 375 -10.58 -15.63 10.88
CA LEU A 375 -11.71 -15.13 11.65
C LEU A 375 -12.92 -16.06 11.54
N ASP A 376 -13.49 -16.38 12.69
CA ASP A 376 -14.74 -17.11 12.77
C ASP A 376 -15.92 -16.19 12.42
N LYS A 377 -16.74 -16.63 11.48
CA LYS A 377 -17.93 -15.85 11.03
C LYS A 377 -18.96 -15.68 12.13
N ASP A 378 -19.13 -16.68 12.98
CA ASP A 378 -20.05 -16.57 14.12
C ASP A 378 -19.56 -15.48 15.10
N GLY A 379 -18.24 -15.33 15.24
CA GLY A 379 -17.63 -14.23 16.00
C GLY A 379 -17.90 -12.86 15.37
N ILE A 380 -17.84 -12.75 14.03
CA ILE A 380 -18.18 -11.51 13.31
C ILE A 380 -19.65 -11.14 13.53
N ILE A 381 -20.56 -12.10 13.37
CA ILE A 381 -22.00 -11.91 13.57
C ILE A 381 -22.29 -11.44 15.00
N LEU A 382 -21.71 -12.14 15.99
CA LEU A 382 -21.91 -11.80 17.41
C LEU A 382 -21.42 -10.36 17.73
N LEU A 383 -20.28 -9.94 17.18
CA LEU A 383 -19.80 -8.56 17.37
C LEU A 383 -20.75 -7.55 16.72
N CYS A 384 -21.26 -7.83 15.51
CA CYS A 384 -22.24 -6.96 14.87
C CYS A 384 -23.55 -6.86 15.71
N GLU A 385 -24.05 -7.96 16.27
CA GLU A 385 -25.22 -7.95 17.16
C GLU A 385 -25.00 -7.05 18.38
N GLN A 386 -23.83 -7.14 19.01
CA GLN A 386 -23.46 -6.29 20.13
C GLN A 386 -23.37 -4.81 19.73
N LEU A 387 -22.75 -4.50 18.60
CA LEU A 387 -22.67 -3.13 18.04
C LEU A 387 -24.08 -2.59 17.73
N ASN A 388 -24.94 -3.39 17.10
CA ASN A 388 -26.31 -2.99 16.78
C ASN A 388 -27.17 -2.74 18.03
N SER A 389 -26.84 -3.36 19.16
CA SER A 389 -27.54 -3.15 20.44
C SER A 389 -27.17 -1.84 21.15
N LEU A 390 -26.08 -1.17 20.72
CA LEU A 390 -25.70 0.16 21.23
C LEU A 390 -26.67 1.23 20.77
#